data_d5b25c79814e8ff6a9305c2939e4e935
#
_entry.id   d5b25c79814e8ff6a9305c2939e4e935
#
_cell.length_a   1.000
_cell.length_b   1.000
_cell.length_c   1.000
_cell.angle_alpha   90.00
_cell.angle_beta   90.00
_cell.angle_gamma   90.00
#
_symmetry.space_group_name_H-M   'P 1'
#
loop_
_entity.id
_entity.type
_entity.pdbx_description
1 polymer ?
#
loop_
_entity_poly.entity_id
_entity_poly.type
_entity_poly.pdbx_seq_one_letter_code
_entity_poly.pdbx_strand_id
1 'polypeptide(L)'
;MFFLFHDRLKIKINMKILLVDGNEKEASDRYIKMGMDTQFEVYKKILKKKSKDSVKITLIHPAVQDEYLPAGVSLDDFDAVVWTGSLLNIYDHNKSIIKQIDLAKELLNRKNKIFGSCWGLQVLVTAAGGKVRKNPKGLEAILAKNINLSEQGIVHPMYKNKNKKQ
;
A
#
# COMPACT_ATOMS: atom_id res chain seq x y z
N MET A 1 16.39 -24.28 34.95
CA MET A 1 16.57 -24.65 33.53
C MET A 1 15.77 -23.65 32.72
N PHE A 2 16.41 -22.55 32.32
CA PHE A 2 15.78 -21.43 31.63
C PHE A 2 15.76 -21.69 30.11
N PHE A 3 14.56 -21.90 29.56
CA PHE A 3 14.36 -21.87 28.11
C PHE A 3 14.15 -20.42 27.67
N LEU A 4 15.19 -19.78 27.17
CA LEU A 4 15.13 -18.54 26.42
C LEU A 4 14.61 -18.86 25.01
N PHE A 5 13.30 -18.69 24.78
CA PHE A 5 12.75 -18.59 23.45
C PHE A 5 13.17 -17.25 22.85
N HIS A 6 14.32 -17.23 22.18
CA HIS A 6 14.68 -16.21 21.23
C HIS A 6 13.99 -16.52 19.90
N ASP A 7 12.71 -16.15 19.80
CA ASP A 7 12.08 -15.99 18.50
C ASP A 7 12.71 -14.78 17.79
N ARG A 8 13.92 -15.00 17.27
CA ARG A 8 14.44 -14.17 16.17
C ARG A 8 13.49 -14.43 15.01
N LEU A 9 12.57 -13.49 14.74
CA LEU A 9 11.94 -13.35 13.43
C LEU A 9 13.07 -13.48 12.40
N LYS A 10 13.18 -14.64 11.74
CA LYS A 10 14.09 -14.83 10.61
C LYS A 10 13.66 -13.83 9.56
N ILE A 11 14.38 -12.72 9.46
CA ILE A 11 14.20 -11.79 8.35
C ILE A 11 14.46 -12.63 7.11
N LYS A 12 13.43 -12.88 6.32
CA LYS A 12 13.56 -13.64 5.08
C LYS A 12 14.50 -12.82 4.18
N ILE A 13 15.70 -13.31 4.01
CA ILE A 13 16.69 -12.70 3.11
C ILE A 13 16.07 -12.78 1.71
N ASN A 14 15.95 -11.64 1.01
CA ASN A 14 15.30 -11.49 -0.31
C ASN A 14 13.77 -11.58 -0.31
N MET A 15 13.10 -10.81 0.54
CA MET A 15 11.65 -10.62 0.45
C MET A 15 11.27 -10.00 -0.91
N LYS A 16 10.30 -10.60 -1.61
CA LYS A 16 9.76 -10.08 -2.87
C LYS A 16 8.53 -9.22 -2.57
N ILE A 17 8.58 -7.94 -2.91
CA ILE A 17 7.48 -7.00 -2.71
C ILE A 17 6.95 -6.56 -4.06
N LEU A 18 5.63 -6.66 -4.23
CA LEU A 18 4.90 -5.98 -5.30
C LEU A 18 4.57 -4.57 -4.84
N LEU A 19 5.13 -3.57 -5.50
CA LEU A 19 4.80 -2.16 -5.27
C LEU A 19 3.81 -1.71 -6.34
N VAL A 20 2.60 -1.35 -5.91
CA VAL A 20 1.53 -0.90 -6.79
C VAL A 20 1.47 0.62 -6.76
N ASP A 21 1.76 1.27 -7.88
CA ASP A 21 1.55 2.71 -8.03
C ASP A 21 0.07 2.98 -8.35
N GLY A 22 -0.58 3.70 -7.46
CA GLY A 22 -1.99 4.07 -7.61
C GLY A 22 -2.25 5.24 -8.55
N ASN A 23 -1.20 5.91 -9.06
CA ASN A 23 -1.35 7.12 -9.87
C ASN A 23 -1.54 6.81 -11.35
N GLU A 24 -2.28 7.69 -12.03
CA GLU A 24 -2.24 7.84 -13.48
C GLU A 24 -0.96 8.55 -13.90
N LYS A 25 -0.63 8.43 -15.19
CA LYS A 25 0.62 8.98 -15.76
C LYS A 25 0.74 10.49 -15.51
N GLU A 26 -0.34 11.23 -15.70
CA GLU A 26 -0.40 12.69 -15.54
C GLU A 26 -0.04 13.15 -14.13
N ALA A 27 -0.42 12.38 -13.12
CA ALA A 27 -0.07 12.65 -11.72
C ALA A 27 1.43 12.48 -11.49
N SER A 28 2.01 11.38 -11.98
CA SER A 28 3.46 11.14 -11.90
C SER A 28 4.26 12.20 -12.65
N ASP A 29 3.82 12.60 -13.85
CA ASP A 29 4.45 13.64 -14.65
C ASP A 29 4.45 15.02 -13.93
N ARG A 30 3.40 15.32 -13.14
CA ARG A 30 3.36 16.55 -12.30
C ARG A 30 4.44 16.53 -11.22
N TYR A 31 4.62 15.43 -10.50
CA TYR A 31 5.69 15.31 -9.50
C TYR A 31 7.05 15.54 -10.11
N ILE A 32 7.32 14.91 -11.27
CA ILE A 32 8.59 15.05 -11.98
C ILE A 32 8.83 16.51 -12.43
N LYS A 33 7.82 17.17 -13.00
CA LYS A 33 7.91 18.59 -13.42
C LYS A 33 8.19 19.54 -12.25
N MET A 34 7.73 19.18 -11.05
CA MET A 34 8.00 19.95 -9.82
C MET A 34 9.34 19.62 -9.16
N GLY A 35 10.16 18.75 -9.78
CA GLY A 35 11.42 18.30 -9.22
C GLY A 35 11.25 17.41 -7.97
N MET A 36 10.10 16.79 -7.80
CA MET A 36 9.77 15.94 -6.66
C MET A 36 9.86 14.46 -7.04
N ASP A 37 10.22 13.63 -6.08
CA ASP A 37 10.08 12.18 -6.23
C ASP A 37 8.59 11.82 -6.44
N THR A 38 8.33 10.87 -7.32
CA THR A 38 7.00 10.26 -7.43
C THR A 38 6.68 9.45 -6.17
N GLN A 39 5.40 9.17 -5.93
CA GLN A 39 5.02 8.40 -4.74
C GLN A 39 5.70 7.03 -4.71
N PHE A 40 5.76 6.30 -5.83
CA PHE A 40 6.41 5.00 -5.87
C PHE A 40 7.92 5.09 -5.60
N GLU A 41 8.61 6.15 -6.00
CA GLU A 41 10.03 6.36 -5.68
C GLU A 41 10.26 6.57 -4.19
N VAL A 42 9.40 7.37 -3.54
CA VAL A 42 9.43 7.55 -2.07
C VAL A 42 9.25 6.21 -1.36
N TYR A 43 8.23 5.42 -1.74
CA TYR A 43 7.99 4.11 -1.16
C TYR A 43 9.16 3.15 -1.39
N LYS A 44 9.71 3.11 -2.60
CA LYS A 44 10.87 2.29 -2.95
C LYS A 44 12.09 2.62 -2.10
N LYS A 45 12.38 3.93 -1.90
CA LYS A 45 13.47 4.41 -1.03
C LYS A 45 13.25 3.96 0.41
N ILE A 46 12.02 4.12 0.96
CA ILE A 46 11.68 3.72 2.33
C ILE A 46 11.80 2.21 2.52
N LEU A 47 11.24 1.41 1.62
CA LEU A 47 11.28 -0.05 1.69
C LEU A 47 12.72 -0.56 1.68
N LYS A 48 13.54 -0.08 0.75
CA LYS A 48 14.97 -0.44 0.70
C LYS A 48 15.71 -0.05 1.98
N LYS A 49 15.58 1.19 2.43
CA LYS A 49 16.23 1.67 3.65
C LYS A 49 15.83 0.84 4.88
N LYS A 50 14.54 0.49 5.03
CA LYS A 50 14.05 -0.27 6.20
C LYS A 50 14.41 -1.75 6.14
N SER A 51 14.54 -2.33 4.96
CA SER A 51 14.96 -3.71 4.76
C SER A 51 16.48 -3.89 4.66
N LYS A 52 17.25 -2.81 4.77
CA LYS A 52 18.71 -2.82 4.55
C LYS A 52 19.07 -3.43 3.19
N ASP A 53 18.32 -3.03 2.15
CA ASP A 53 18.44 -3.50 0.76
C ASP A 53 18.22 -5.01 0.54
N SER A 54 17.71 -5.73 1.54
CA SER A 54 17.39 -7.17 1.43
C SER A 54 16.00 -7.44 0.81
N VAL A 55 15.49 -6.54 -0.03
CA VAL A 55 14.17 -6.62 -0.66
C VAL A 55 14.27 -6.49 -2.17
N LYS A 56 13.61 -7.40 -2.90
CA LYS A 56 13.38 -7.28 -4.34
C LYS A 56 12.01 -6.64 -4.57
N ILE A 57 11.99 -5.48 -5.22
CA ILE A 57 10.75 -4.73 -5.49
C ILE A 57 10.41 -4.84 -6.97
N THR A 58 9.22 -5.32 -7.28
CA THR A 58 8.60 -5.25 -8.60
C THR A 58 7.55 -4.15 -8.57
N LEU A 59 7.71 -3.14 -9.45
CA LEU A 59 6.78 -2.02 -9.57
C LEU A 59 5.79 -2.30 -10.69
N ILE A 60 4.50 -2.02 -10.44
CA ILE A 60 3.43 -2.09 -11.43
C ILE A 60 2.58 -0.82 -11.41
N HIS A 61 1.99 -0.49 -12.57
CA HIS A 61 1.17 0.70 -12.79
C HIS A 61 -0.21 0.33 -13.35
N PRO A 62 -1.11 -0.28 -12.56
CA PRO A 62 -2.39 -0.78 -13.06
C PRO A 62 -3.34 0.33 -13.54
N ALA A 63 -3.13 1.59 -13.09
CA ALA A 63 -3.89 2.73 -13.58
C ALA A 63 -3.52 3.12 -15.04
N VAL A 64 -2.31 2.76 -15.48
CA VAL A 64 -1.74 3.19 -16.78
C VAL A 64 -1.73 2.05 -17.79
N GLN A 65 -1.40 0.83 -17.34
CA GLN A 65 -1.15 -0.33 -18.20
C GLN A 65 -2.31 -1.32 -18.10
N ASP A 66 -2.70 -1.93 -19.22
CA ASP A 66 -3.68 -3.04 -19.21
C ASP A 66 -2.99 -4.34 -18.78
N GLU A 67 -1.80 -4.62 -19.30
CA GLU A 67 -0.94 -5.72 -18.86
C GLU A 67 0.15 -5.17 -17.93
N TYR A 68 -0.11 -5.17 -16.63
CA TYR A 68 0.75 -4.54 -15.64
C TYR A 68 1.74 -5.48 -14.98
N LEU A 69 1.52 -6.81 -15.03
CA LEU A 69 2.50 -7.78 -14.53
C LEU A 69 3.53 -8.10 -15.62
N PRO A 70 4.82 -8.19 -15.28
CA PRO A 70 5.82 -8.68 -16.21
C PRO A 70 5.53 -10.10 -16.69
N ALA A 71 5.89 -10.44 -17.93
CA ALA A 71 5.69 -11.77 -18.48
C ALA A 71 6.30 -12.85 -17.57
N GLY A 72 5.53 -13.91 -17.31
CA GLY A 72 5.93 -15.04 -16.48
C GLY A 72 5.95 -14.75 -14.96
N VAL A 73 5.47 -13.60 -14.51
CA VAL A 73 5.35 -13.24 -13.08
C VAL A 73 3.90 -13.43 -12.63
N SER A 74 3.73 -14.14 -11.51
CA SER A 74 2.43 -14.33 -10.86
C SER A 74 2.31 -13.46 -9.61
N LEU A 75 1.08 -13.12 -9.23
CA LEU A 75 0.80 -12.45 -7.95
C LEU A 75 1.21 -13.32 -6.74
N ASP A 76 1.28 -14.62 -6.91
CA ASP A 76 1.72 -15.57 -5.86
C ASP A 76 3.24 -15.55 -5.64
N ASP A 77 4.00 -14.93 -6.53
CA ASP A 77 5.46 -14.81 -6.40
C ASP A 77 5.89 -13.82 -5.32
N PHE A 78 4.96 -13.02 -4.78
CA PHE A 78 5.26 -11.93 -3.85
C PHE A 78 4.93 -12.29 -2.40
N ASP A 79 5.86 -11.97 -1.50
CA ASP A 79 5.68 -12.14 -0.05
C ASP A 79 4.76 -11.08 0.55
N ALA A 80 4.69 -9.90 -0.08
CA ALA A 80 3.81 -8.81 0.32
C ALA A 80 3.53 -7.84 -0.85
N VAL A 81 2.43 -7.13 -0.73
CA VAL A 81 2.01 -6.07 -1.65
C VAL A 81 1.97 -4.74 -0.89
N VAL A 82 2.53 -3.70 -1.48
CA VAL A 82 2.48 -2.34 -0.96
C VAL A 82 1.82 -1.44 -2.00
N TRP A 83 0.75 -0.73 -1.60
CA TRP A 83 -0.02 0.15 -2.47
C TRP A 83 0.19 1.60 -2.08
N THR A 84 0.57 2.45 -3.04
CA THR A 84 0.84 3.87 -2.81
C THR A 84 -0.45 4.69 -2.63
N GLY A 85 -0.29 5.97 -2.31
CA GLY A 85 -1.33 6.97 -2.48
C GLY A 85 -1.59 7.29 -3.96
N SER A 86 -2.62 8.10 -4.22
CA SER A 86 -2.95 8.64 -5.54
C SER A 86 -3.72 9.95 -5.40
N LEU A 87 -3.80 10.72 -6.51
CA LEU A 87 -4.67 11.89 -6.64
C LEU A 87 -6.09 11.53 -7.13
N LEU A 88 -6.38 10.26 -7.36
CA LEU A 88 -7.70 9.76 -7.77
C LEU A 88 -8.72 9.83 -6.64
N ASN A 89 -9.99 9.91 -7.00
CA ASN A 89 -11.11 9.77 -6.07
C ASN A 89 -11.84 8.46 -6.37
N ILE A 90 -11.95 7.58 -5.39
CA ILE A 90 -12.51 6.23 -5.57
C ILE A 90 -13.96 6.26 -6.10
N TYR A 91 -14.72 7.33 -5.82
CA TYR A 91 -16.10 7.50 -6.23
C TYR A 91 -16.27 8.03 -7.67
N ASP A 92 -15.19 8.31 -8.41
CA ASP A 92 -15.26 8.74 -9.82
C ASP A 92 -15.46 7.54 -10.77
N HIS A 93 -15.21 6.33 -10.30
CA HIS A 93 -15.49 5.05 -10.98
C HIS A 93 -15.01 4.96 -12.44
N ASN A 94 -13.91 5.62 -12.80
CA ASN A 94 -13.34 5.51 -14.13
C ASN A 94 -12.63 4.16 -14.35
N LYS A 95 -12.21 3.88 -15.60
CA LYS A 95 -11.59 2.60 -15.98
C LYS A 95 -10.33 2.29 -15.16
N SER A 96 -9.48 3.29 -14.88
CA SER A 96 -8.25 3.11 -14.12
C SER A 96 -8.51 2.75 -12.65
N ILE A 97 -9.59 3.30 -12.08
CA ILE A 97 -10.04 2.98 -10.72
C ILE A 97 -10.59 1.56 -10.64
N ILE A 98 -11.46 1.19 -11.59
CA ILE A 98 -12.07 -0.15 -11.62
C ILE A 98 -10.99 -1.23 -11.72
N LYS A 99 -10.02 -1.07 -12.61
CA LYS A 99 -8.87 -2.02 -12.74
C LYS A 99 -8.12 -2.20 -11.42
N GLN A 100 -7.90 -1.12 -10.68
CA GLN A 100 -7.24 -1.20 -9.39
C GLN A 100 -8.09 -1.91 -8.34
N ILE A 101 -9.41 -1.67 -8.32
CA ILE A 101 -10.33 -2.38 -7.42
C ILE A 101 -10.34 -3.89 -7.74
N ASP A 102 -10.35 -4.27 -9.02
CA ASP A 102 -10.36 -5.68 -9.43
C ASP A 102 -9.05 -6.38 -9.08
N LEU A 103 -7.90 -5.73 -9.29
CA LEU A 103 -6.62 -6.23 -8.79
C LEU A 103 -6.63 -6.42 -7.26
N ALA A 104 -7.21 -5.47 -6.51
CA ALA A 104 -7.29 -5.59 -5.07
C ALA A 104 -8.19 -6.74 -4.62
N LYS A 105 -9.33 -7.00 -5.30
CA LYS A 105 -10.18 -8.17 -5.05
C LYS A 105 -9.41 -9.46 -5.26
N GLU A 106 -8.66 -9.55 -6.36
CA GLU A 106 -7.84 -10.73 -6.66
C GLU A 106 -6.80 -10.99 -5.57
N LEU A 107 -6.06 -9.96 -5.15
CA LEU A 107 -5.06 -10.05 -4.08
C LEU A 107 -5.67 -10.44 -2.73
N LEU A 108 -6.85 -9.92 -2.39
CA LEU A 108 -7.57 -10.28 -1.16
C LEU A 108 -8.03 -11.75 -1.19
N ASN A 109 -8.54 -12.23 -2.32
CA ASN A 109 -8.94 -13.62 -2.50
C ASN A 109 -7.76 -14.59 -2.36
N ARG A 110 -6.57 -14.19 -2.81
CA ARG A 110 -5.32 -14.96 -2.66
C ARG A 110 -4.72 -14.89 -1.26
N LYS A 111 -5.30 -14.07 -0.35
CA LYS A 111 -4.82 -13.84 1.02
C LYS A 111 -3.39 -13.28 1.09
N ASN A 112 -2.99 -12.51 0.09
CA ASN A 112 -1.71 -11.81 0.12
C ASN A 112 -1.62 -10.88 1.33
N LYS A 113 -0.42 -10.67 1.85
CA LYS A 113 -0.15 -9.63 2.86
C LYS A 113 -0.11 -8.28 2.15
N ILE A 114 -1.08 -7.42 2.42
CA ILE A 114 -1.22 -6.15 1.71
C ILE A 114 -1.16 -4.98 2.70
N PHE A 115 -0.40 -3.96 2.33
CA PHE A 115 -0.40 -2.66 2.98
C PHE A 115 -0.84 -1.59 1.98
N GLY A 116 -1.88 -0.86 2.28
CA GLY A 116 -2.36 0.29 1.49
C GLY A 116 -2.37 1.55 2.34
N SER A 117 -1.85 2.64 1.78
CA SER A 117 -1.87 3.96 2.41
C SER A 117 -2.64 4.94 1.55
N CYS A 118 -3.44 5.82 2.18
CA CYS A 118 -4.25 6.83 1.52
C CYS A 118 -5.16 6.20 0.43
N TRP A 119 -4.82 6.37 -0.85
CA TRP A 119 -5.53 5.75 -1.97
C TRP A 119 -5.55 4.21 -1.87
N GLY A 120 -4.41 3.57 -1.61
CA GLY A 120 -4.34 2.12 -1.46
C GLY A 120 -5.28 1.59 -0.38
N LEU A 121 -5.46 2.31 0.74
CA LEU A 121 -6.45 1.97 1.76
C LEU A 121 -7.88 2.07 1.20
N GLN A 122 -8.21 3.14 0.44
CA GLN A 122 -9.54 3.31 -0.15
C GLN A 122 -9.87 2.20 -1.14
N VAL A 123 -8.91 1.83 -2.00
CA VAL A 123 -9.05 0.71 -2.95
C VAL A 123 -9.32 -0.60 -2.21
N LEU A 124 -8.52 -0.93 -1.20
CA LEU A 124 -8.65 -2.16 -0.43
C LEU A 124 -9.98 -2.23 0.34
N VAL A 125 -10.42 -1.13 0.96
CA VAL A 125 -11.71 -1.06 1.64
C VAL A 125 -12.85 -1.30 0.65
N THR A 126 -12.80 -0.68 -0.53
CA THR A 126 -13.81 -0.84 -1.57
C THR A 126 -13.83 -2.27 -2.12
N ALA A 127 -12.66 -2.86 -2.38
CA ALA A 127 -12.52 -4.24 -2.85
C ALA A 127 -13.05 -5.26 -1.84
N ALA A 128 -12.92 -4.98 -0.54
CA ALA A 128 -13.47 -5.79 0.56
C ALA A 128 -14.98 -5.58 0.80
N GLY A 129 -15.67 -4.79 -0.02
CA GLY A 129 -17.12 -4.50 0.11
C GLY A 129 -17.43 -3.36 1.07
N GLY A 130 -16.44 -2.63 1.57
CA GLY A 130 -16.63 -1.43 2.37
C GLY A 130 -17.04 -0.22 1.53
N LYS A 131 -17.39 0.88 2.19
CA LYS A 131 -17.82 2.12 1.54
C LYS A 131 -16.84 3.25 1.78
N VAL A 132 -16.40 3.88 0.71
CA VAL A 132 -15.63 5.13 0.72
C VAL A 132 -16.51 6.21 0.07
N ARG A 133 -16.62 7.37 0.71
CA ARG A 133 -17.45 8.47 0.25
C ARG A 133 -16.74 9.80 0.38
N LYS A 134 -17.15 10.77 -0.41
CA LYS A 134 -16.70 12.15 -0.27
C LYS A 134 -17.01 12.68 1.12
N ASN A 135 -16.06 13.33 1.76
CA ASN A 135 -16.27 13.96 3.06
C ASN A 135 -17.16 15.21 2.87
N PRO A 136 -18.34 15.29 3.51
CA PRO A 136 -19.23 16.45 3.37
C PRO A 136 -18.62 17.73 3.96
N LYS A 137 -17.63 17.60 4.86
CA LYS A 137 -16.92 18.74 5.45
C LYS A 137 -15.73 19.21 4.60
N GLY A 138 -15.50 18.65 3.42
CA GLY A 138 -14.43 18.99 2.52
C GLY A 138 -13.17 18.12 2.74
N LEU A 139 -12.04 18.63 2.27
CA LEU A 139 -10.76 17.92 2.31
C LEU A 139 -10.14 18.02 3.71
N GLU A 140 -9.78 16.87 4.30
CA GLU A 140 -8.92 16.85 5.48
C GLU A 140 -7.47 16.90 5.03
N ALA A 141 -6.81 18.00 5.36
CA ALA A 141 -5.42 18.25 4.95
C ALA A 141 -4.59 18.73 6.15
N ILE A 142 -3.27 18.57 6.04
CA ILE A 142 -2.23 19.13 6.92
C ILE A 142 -2.09 18.39 8.25
N LEU A 143 -3.09 18.36 9.14
CA LEU A 143 -2.93 17.82 10.48
C LEU A 143 -4.15 17.00 10.91
N ALA A 144 -3.95 15.73 11.16
CA ALA A 144 -4.92 14.87 11.82
C ALA A 144 -4.68 14.89 13.33
N LYS A 145 -5.72 15.27 14.10
CA LYS A 145 -5.68 15.35 15.57
C LYS A 145 -6.56 14.26 16.19
N ASN A 146 -6.22 13.85 17.42
CA ASN A 146 -7.01 12.92 18.21
C ASN A 146 -7.21 11.55 17.53
N ILE A 147 -6.17 11.03 16.91
CA ILE A 147 -6.19 9.68 16.35
C ILE A 147 -6.08 8.67 17.50
N ASN A 148 -7.08 7.82 17.63
CA ASN A 148 -7.10 6.76 18.63
C ASN A 148 -7.09 5.39 17.92
N LEU A 149 -6.36 4.44 18.48
CA LEU A 149 -6.44 3.05 18.02
C LEU A 149 -7.76 2.43 18.49
N SER A 150 -8.42 1.69 17.58
CA SER A 150 -9.53 0.81 17.97
C SER A 150 -9.03 -0.34 18.85
N GLU A 151 -9.94 -1.08 19.49
CA GLU A 151 -9.57 -2.27 20.27
C GLU A 151 -8.76 -3.28 19.44
N GLN A 152 -9.17 -3.52 18.18
CA GLN A 152 -8.44 -4.37 17.26
C GLN A 152 -7.08 -3.78 16.88
N GLY A 153 -6.99 -2.45 16.73
CA GLY A 153 -5.74 -1.75 16.45
C GLY A 153 -4.72 -1.89 17.59
N ILE A 154 -5.18 -1.83 18.84
CA ILE A 154 -4.30 -1.93 20.02
C ILE A 154 -3.54 -3.27 20.06
N VAL A 155 -4.18 -4.36 19.64
CA VAL A 155 -3.59 -5.70 19.63
C VAL A 155 -2.93 -6.07 18.30
N HIS A 156 -3.07 -5.23 17.27
CA HIS A 156 -2.54 -5.51 15.94
C HIS A 156 -1.01 -5.38 15.91
N PRO A 157 -0.26 -6.35 15.34
CA PRO A 157 1.20 -6.35 15.33
C PRO A 157 1.85 -5.09 14.72
N MET A 158 1.18 -4.44 13.76
CA MET A 158 1.65 -3.20 13.11
C MET A 158 1.79 -2.04 14.10
N TYR A 159 0.99 -2.01 15.17
CA TYR A 159 1.00 -0.95 16.17
C TYR A 159 1.77 -1.31 17.44
N LYS A 160 2.47 -2.44 17.43
CA LYS A 160 3.34 -2.82 18.55
C LYS A 160 4.35 -1.70 18.82
N ASN A 161 4.44 -1.25 20.07
CA ASN A 161 5.31 -0.15 20.51
C ASN A 161 4.93 1.25 19.96
N LYS A 162 3.71 1.43 19.48
CA LYS A 162 3.17 2.75 19.14
C LYS A 162 2.31 3.30 20.28
N ASN A 163 2.28 4.64 20.40
CA ASN A 163 1.37 5.29 21.33
C ASN A 163 -0.09 4.97 20.94
N LYS A 164 -0.92 4.72 21.95
CA LYS A 164 -2.35 4.41 21.73
C LYS A 164 -3.15 5.64 21.27
N LYS A 165 -2.62 6.84 21.54
CA LYS A 165 -3.20 8.12 21.18
C LYS A 165 -2.12 9.01 20.56
N GLN A 166 -2.43 9.67 19.44
CA GLN A 166 -1.59 10.67 18.76
C GLN A 166 -2.38 11.95 18.52
#